data_32eb529ac8ecd9ffb55f9d53c3ffcc8c
#
_entry.id   32eb529ac8ecd9ffb55f9d53c3ffcc8c
#
_cell.length_a   1.000
_cell.length_b   1.000
_cell.length_c   1.000
_cell.angle_alpha   90.00
_cell.angle_beta   90.00
_cell.angle_gamma   90.00
#
_symmetry.space_group_name_H-M   'P 1'
#
loop_
_entity.id
_entity.type
_entity.pdbx_description
1 polymer ?
#
loop_
_entity_poly.entity_id
_entity_poly.type
_entity_poly.pdbx_seq_one_letter_code
_entity_poly.pdbx_strand_id
1 'polypeptide(L)'
;MLATNRKAQYITRKFVNHLMKSGKKEKAEIIFLESLNFIYKKEKKEGMTVFLKALENSKPLVEVRSVRRGGATYQVPIPLKEKRSLSLGMKWLIEASRKKSGPLVSSLSSTFIEASRNQGECVKKKDALHMVALKNRSFTHFRWF
;
A
#
# COMPACT_ATOMS: atom_id res chain seq x y z
N MET A 1 12.48 20.25 -8.25
CA MET A 1 11.71 19.53 -9.29
C MET A 1 12.33 18.21 -9.73
N LEU A 2 13.62 18.08 -10.06
CA LEU A 2 14.24 16.84 -10.57
C LEU A 2 14.20 15.65 -9.58
N ALA A 3 14.38 15.87 -8.29
CA ALA A 3 14.38 14.82 -7.26
C ALA A 3 12.98 14.20 -7.06
N THR A 4 11.92 15.01 -7.13
CA THR A 4 10.53 14.58 -7.00
C THR A 4 10.13 13.66 -8.15
N ASN A 5 10.61 13.94 -9.35
CA ASN A 5 10.33 13.13 -10.54
C ASN A 5 11.01 11.75 -10.45
N ARG A 6 12.26 11.66 -9.97
CA ARG A 6 12.97 10.39 -9.76
C ARG A 6 12.29 9.50 -8.73
N LYS A 7 11.81 10.07 -7.60
CA LYS A 7 11.09 9.32 -6.56
C LYS A 7 9.76 8.79 -7.10
N ALA A 8 9.01 9.59 -7.84
CA ALA A 8 7.75 9.17 -8.46
C ALA A 8 7.97 8.03 -9.48
N GLN A 9 8.98 8.12 -10.32
CA GLN A 9 9.35 7.06 -11.27
C GLN A 9 9.72 5.74 -10.56
N TYR A 10 10.50 5.82 -9.48
CA TYR A 10 10.85 4.64 -8.68
C TYR A 10 9.60 3.98 -8.09
N ILE A 11 8.69 4.76 -7.51
CA ILE A 11 7.43 4.29 -6.93
C ILE A 11 6.57 3.61 -8.00
N THR A 12 6.42 4.24 -9.17
CA THR A 12 5.66 3.69 -10.31
C THR A 12 6.21 2.33 -10.74
N ARG A 13 7.53 2.23 -10.98
CA ARG A 13 8.17 0.96 -11.36
C ARG A 13 7.95 -0.13 -10.32
N LYS A 14 8.06 0.20 -9.04
CA LYS A 14 7.81 -0.75 -7.95
C LYS A 14 6.35 -1.18 -7.89
N PHE A 15 5.40 -0.27 -8.09
CA PHE A 15 3.98 -0.58 -8.11
C PHE A 15 3.63 -1.53 -9.27
N VAL A 16 4.11 -1.25 -10.47
CA VAL A 16 3.93 -2.11 -11.66
C VAL A 16 4.50 -3.51 -11.40
N ASN A 17 5.68 -3.62 -10.77
CA ASN A 17 6.26 -4.90 -10.43
C ASN A 17 5.41 -5.71 -9.44
N HIS A 18 4.71 -5.05 -8.50
CA HIS A 18 3.76 -5.71 -7.59
C HIS A 18 2.43 -6.05 -8.26
N LEU A 19 1.99 -5.25 -9.24
CA LEU A 19 0.76 -5.47 -10.01
C LEU A 19 0.90 -6.63 -10.99
N MET A 20 2.09 -6.79 -11.57
CA MET A 20 2.42 -7.79 -12.58
C MET A 20 2.12 -9.22 -12.10
N LYS A 21 1.61 -10.06 -13.01
CA LYS A 21 1.46 -11.50 -12.85
C LYS A 21 2.17 -12.22 -14.01
N SER A 22 2.87 -13.32 -13.69
CA SER A 22 3.50 -14.22 -14.70
C SER A 22 4.42 -13.46 -15.68
N GLY A 23 5.16 -12.47 -15.22
CA GLY A 23 6.11 -11.71 -16.05
C GLY A 23 5.48 -10.73 -17.05
N LYS A 24 4.15 -10.59 -17.11
CA LYS A 24 3.42 -9.75 -18.07
C LYS A 24 3.49 -8.26 -17.67
N LYS A 25 4.70 -7.67 -17.77
CA LYS A 25 4.96 -6.31 -17.29
C LYS A 25 4.23 -5.26 -18.12
N GLU A 26 4.27 -5.37 -19.46
CA GLU A 26 3.61 -4.43 -20.36
C GLU A 26 2.10 -4.29 -20.07
N LYS A 27 1.43 -5.43 -19.84
CA LYS A 27 0.00 -5.41 -19.45
C LYS A 27 -0.23 -4.69 -18.13
N ALA A 28 0.66 -4.87 -17.16
CA ALA A 28 0.55 -4.19 -15.88
C ALA A 28 0.80 -2.68 -16.00
N GLU A 29 1.71 -2.26 -16.86
CA GLU A 29 1.96 -0.83 -17.18
C GLU A 29 0.73 -0.20 -17.83
N ILE A 30 0.15 -0.85 -18.83
CA ILE A 30 -1.07 -0.38 -19.50
C ILE A 30 -2.22 -0.23 -18.50
N ILE A 31 -2.50 -1.26 -17.67
CA ILE A 31 -3.55 -1.22 -16.65
C ILE A 31 -3.33 -0.06 -15.68
N PHE A 32 -2.11 0.16 -15.25
CA PHE A 32 -1.78 1.26 -14.34
C PHE A 32 -2.02 2.62 -14.99
N LEU A 33 -1.52 2.84 -16.22
CA LEU A 33 -1.71 4.10 -16.96
C LEU A 33 -3.20 4.37 -17.24
N GLU A 34 -3.94 3.35 -17.68
CA GLU A 34 -5.39 3.48 -17.90
C GLU A 34 -6.13 3.82 -16.60
N SER A 35 -5.70 3.25 -15.46
CA SER A 35 -6.30 3.58 -14.17
C SER A 35 -6.08 5.06 -13.77
N LEU A 36 -4.90 5.62 -14.07
CA LEU A 36 -4.62 7.05 -13.84
C LEU A 36 -5.46 7.94 -14.77
N ASN A 37 -5.58 7.57 -16.05
CA ASN A 37 -6.43 8.29 -17.01
C ASN A 37 -7.91 8.23 -16.60
N PHE A 38 -8.38 7.10 -16.06
CA PHE A 38 -9.74 6.97 -15.56
C PHE A 38 -10.01 7.91 -14.37
N ILE A 39 -9.05 8.08 -13.46
CA ILE A 39 -9.13 9.04 -12.36
C ILE A 39 -9.26 10.46 -12.90
N TYR A 40 -8.43 10.82 -13.90
CA TYR A 40 -8.50 12.15 -14.50
C TYR A 40 -9.87 12.44 -15.14
N LYS A 41 -10.42 11.46 -15.88
CA LYS A 41 -11.76 11.60 -16.47
C LYS A 41 -12.86 11.78 -15.42
N LYS A 42 -12.77 11.06 -14.29
CA LYS A 42 -13.80 11.05 -13.25
C LYS A 42 -13.68 12.23 -12.27
N GLU A 43 -12.50 12.54 -11.79
CA GLU A 43 -12.26 13.52 -10.71
C GLU A 43 -11.72 14.86 -11.21
N LYS A 44 -11.32 14.95 -12.47
CA LYS A 44 -10.62 16.13 -13.06
C LYS A 44 -9.32 16.47 -12.31
N LYS A 45 -8.73 15.50 -11.61
CA LYS A 45 -7.46 15.62 -10.89
C LYS A 45 -6.38 14.79 -11.56
N GLU A 46 -5.15 15.22 -11.42
CA GLU A 46 -4.01 14.46 -11.91
C GLU A 46 -3.94 13.09 -11.22
N GLY A 47 -4.05 12.01 -11.99
CA GLY A 47 -4.10 10.65 -11.47
C GLY A 47 -2.86 10.26 -10.66
N MET A 48 -1.67 10.76 -11.04
CA MET A 48 -0.42 10.50 -10.31
C MET A 48 -0.44 11.12 -8.91
N THR A 49 -0.94 12.32 -8.75
CA THR A 49 -1.08 12.99 -7.46
C THR A 49 -2.04 12.23 -6.54
N VAL A 50 -3.17 11.75 -7.08
CA VAL A 50 -4.14 10.92 -6.34
C VAL A 50 -3.50 9.60 -5.92
N PHE A 51 -2.77 8.93 -6.81
CA PHE A 51 -2.05 7.68 -6.51
C PHE A 51 -1.01 7.85 -5.40
N LEU A 52 -0.15 8.88 -5.48
CA LEU A 52 0.86 9.14 -4.46
C LEU A 52 0.24 9.42 -3.09
N LYS A 53 -0.85 10.19 -3.05
CA LYS A 53 -1.60 10.44 -1.82
C LYS A 53 -2.25 9.18 -1.27
N ALA A 54 -2.85 8.35 -2.13
CA ALA A 54 -3.42 7.06 -1.76
C ALA A 54 -2.36 6.13 -1.14
N LEU A 55 -1.17 6.07 -1.73
CA LEU A 55 -0.05 5.28 -1.22
C LEU A 55 0.43 5.80 0.14
N GLU A 56 0.56 7.12 0.32
CA GLU A 56 0.94 7.74 1.59
C GLU A 56 -0.04 7.38 2.71
N ASN A 57 -1.35 7.46 2.43
CA ASN A 57 -2.39 7.11 3.38
C ASN A 57 -2.47 5.60 3.70
N SER A 58 -2.02 4.74 2.78
CA SER A 58 -2.09 3.28 2.92
C SER A 58 -0.86 2.65 3.56
N LYS A 59 0.29 3.33 3.60
CA LYS A 59 1.53 2.77 4.14
C LYS A 59 1.49 2.70 5.67
N PRO A 60 1.80 1.53 6.28
CA PRO A 60 1.90 1.39 7.73
C PRO A 60 3.24 1.90 8.26
N LEU A 61 3.26 2.37 9.50
CA LEU A 61 4.48 2.77 10.22
C LEU A 61 5.13 1.62 10.98
N VAL A 62 4.30 0.63 11.38
CA VAL A 62 4.72 -0.52 12.18
C VAL A 62 4.19 -1.82 11.58
N GLU A 63 4.87 -2.92 11.83
CA GLU A 63 4.35 -4.28 11.62
C GLU A 63 4.44 -5.05 12.94
N VAL A 64 3.68 -6.14 13.04
CA VAL A 64 3.69 -7.03 14.20
C VAL A 64 4.32 -8.35 13.78
N ARG A 65 5.31 -8.81 14.53
CA ARG A 65 5.96 -10.11 14.32
C ARG A 65 5.78 -11.01 15.51
N SER A 66 5.55 -12.29 15.25
CA SER A 66 5.49 -13.31 16.26
C SER A 66 6.90 -13.69 16.71
N VAL A 67 7.17 -13.55 18.01
CA VAL A 67 8.44 -13.95 18.64
C VAL A 67 8.14 -14.99 19.70
N ARG A 68 8.82 -16.14 19.65
CA ARG A 68 8.67 -17.20 20.64
C ARG A 68 9.68 -17.02 21.78
N ARG A 69 9.21 -16.94 23.01
CA ARG A 69 10.01 -16.83 24.22
C ARG A 69 9.43 -17.69 25.34
N GLY A 70 10.27 -18.50 26.01
CA GLY A 70 9.85 -19.28 27.16
C GLY A 70 8.65 -20.20 26.89
N GLY A 71 8.51 -20.75 25.67
CA GLY A 71 7.37 -21.59 25.27
C GLY A 71 6.11 -20.84 24.81
N ALA A 72 6.02 -19.52 25.03
CA ALA A 72 4.91 -18.68 24.60
C ALA A 72 5.26 -17.88 23.34
N THR A 73 4.26 -17.56 22.52
CA THR A 73 4.41 -16.72 21.31
C THR A 73 3.82 -15.34 21.58
N TYR A 74 4.64 -14.32 21.41
CA TYR A 74 4.27 -12.92 21.62
C TYR A 74 4.21 -12.17 20.28
N GLN A 75 3.23 -11.29 20.13
CA GLN A 75 3.09 -10.40 18.98
C GLN A 75 3.86 -9.11 19.27
N VAL A 76 5.05 -8.97 18.66
CA VAL A 76 5.96 -7.85 18.94
C VAL A 76 5.85 -6.78 17.88
N PRO A 77 5.49 -5.53 18.21
CA PRO A 77 5.44 -4.43 17.25
C PRO A 77 6.86 -3.94 16.89
N ILE A 78 7.10 -3.75 15.60
CA ILE A 78 8.39 -3.36 15.04
C ILE A 78 8.20 -2.17 14.11
N PRO A 79 9.00 -1.09 14.24
CA PRO A 79 8.98 0.02 13.30
C PRO A 79 9.45 -0.45 11.93
N LEU A 80 8.80 0.04 10.87
CA LEU A 80 9.11 -0.30 9.50
C LEU A 80 10.11 0.68 8.89
N LYS A 81 11.05 0.15 8.11
CA LYS A 81 11.85 0.96 7.18
C LYS A 81 10.98 1.44 6.01
N GLU A 82 11.24 2.63 5.49
CA GLU A 82 10.42 3.26 4.41
C GLU A 82 10.18 2.33 3.22
N LYS A 83 11.21 1.62 2.74
CA LYS A 83 11.10 0.67 1.62
C LYS A 83 10.08 -0.46 1.88
N ARG A 84 10.04 -0.99 3.11
CA ARG A 84 9.12 -2.06 3.50
C ARG A 84 7.70 -1.51 3.66
N SER A 85 7.54 -0.36 4.29
CA SER A 85 6.28 0.35 4.45
C SER A 85 5.62 0.64 3.10
N LEU A 86 6.36 1.21 2.14
CA LEU A 86 5.91 1.44 0.77
C LEU A 86 5.46 0.14 0.09
N SER A 87 6.26 -0.92 0.21
CA SER A 87 5.95 -2.22 -0.41
C SER A 87 4.66 -2.83 0.14
N LEU A 88 4.41 -2.70 1.44
CA LEU A 88 3.16 -3.16 2.07
C LEU A 88 1.96 -2.33 1.62
N GLY A 89 2.08 -1.00 1.60
CA GLY A 89 1.02 -0.12 1.10
C GLY A 89 0.63 -0.42 -0.33
N MET A 90 1.61 -0.64 -1.23
CA MET A 90 1.37 -1.04 -2.62
C MET A 90 0.62 -2.38 -2.71
N LYS A 91 1.04 -3.39 -1.94
CA LYS A 91 0.39 -4.71 -1.92
C LYS A 91 -1.06 -4.61 -1.45
N TRP A 92 -1.34 -3.83 -0.42
CA TRP A 92 -2.70 -3.65 0.09
C TRP A 92 -3.61 -2.92 -0.89
N LEU A 93 -3.11 -1.91 -1.60
CA LEU A 93 -3.86 -1.24 -2.67
C LEU A 93 -4.24 -2.21 -3.79
N ILE A 94 -3.30 -3.06 -4.22
CA ILE A 94 -3.54 -4.08 -5.25
C ILE A 94 -4.51 -5.16 -4.75
N GLU A 95 -4.33 -5.64 -3.52
CA GLU A 95 -5.21 -6.63 -2.90
C GLU A 95 -6.65 -6.12 -2.80
N ALA A 96 -6.84 -4.89 -2.31
CA ALA A 96 -8.16 -4.28 -2.20
C ALA A 96 -8.81 -4.08 -3.57
N SER A 97 -8.05 -3.68 -4.59
CA SER A 97 -8.58 -3.54 -5.95
C SER A 97 -9.01 -4.86 -6.56
N ARG A 98 -8.28 -5.96 -6.27
CA ARG A 98 -8.61 -7.30 -6.77
C ARG A 98 -9.83 -7.94 -6.10
N LYS A 99 -10.19 -7.49 -4.90
CA LYS A 99 -11.40 -7.95 -4.20
C LYS A 99 -12.68 -7.31 -4.74
N LYS A 100 -12.56 -6.16 -5.39
CA LYS A 100 -13.71 -5.50 -6.00
C LYS A 100 -14.15 -6.25 -7.25
N SER A 101 -15.44 -6.35 -7.45
CA SER A 101 -16.03 -6.88 -8.69
C SER A 101 -15.83 -5.89 -9.83
N GLY A 102 -15.58 -6.41 -11.05
CA GLY A 102 -15.46 -5.62 -12.27
C GLY A 102 -14.04 -5.52 -12.84
N PRO A 103 -13.86 -4.72 -13.89
CA PRO A 103 -12.55 -4.54 -14.54
C PRO A 103 -11.50 -3.99 -13.59
N LEU A 104 -10.27 -4.52 -13.67
CA LEU A 104 -9.19 -4.14 -12.76
C LEU A 104 -8.84 -2.65 -12.85
N VAL A 105 -8.96 -2.05 -14.02
CA VAL A 105 -8.72 -0.61 -14.24
C VAL A 105 -9.66 0.25 -13.39
N SER A 106 -10.97 0.00 -13.46
CA SER A 106 -11.96 0.74 -12.69
C SER A 106 -11.85 0.46 -11.18
N SER A 107 -11.55 -0.78 -10.81
CA SER A 107 -11.34 -1.19 -9.41
C SER A 107 -10.11 -0.54 -8.79
N LEU A 108 -8.99 -0.46 -9.53
CA LEU A 108 -7.79 0.28 -9.10
C LEU A 108 -8.07 1.77 -8.93
N SER A 109 -8.73 2.38 -9.92
CA SER A 109 -9.05 3.81 -9.90
C SER A 109 -9.92 4.17 -8.70
N SER A 110 -10.98 3.40 -8.44
CA SER A 110 -11.85 3.62 -7.28
C SER A 110 -11.10 3.41 -5.96
N THR A 111 -10.21 2.41 -5.88
CA THR A 111 -9.38 2.17 -4.70
C THR A 111 -8.41 3.33 -4.44
N PHE A 112 -7.79 3.89 -5.47
CA PHE A 112 -6.91 5.05 -5.32
C PHE A 112 -7.69 6.29 -4.84
N ILE A 113 -8.86 6.54 -5.39
CA ILE A 113 -9.72 7.66 -4.97
C ILE A 113 -10.12 7.51 -3.50
N GLU A 114 -10.62 6.34 -3.09
CA GLU A 114 -11.00 6.07 -1.70
C GLU A 114 -9.82 6.24 -0.74
N ALA A 115 -8.68 5.61 -1.05
CA ALA A 115 -7.49 5.69 -0.22
C ALA A 115 -6.92 7.12 -0.15
N SER A 116 -7.01 7.91 -1.23
CA SER A 116 -6.58 9.31 -1.23
C SER A 116 -7.43 10.19 -0.29
N ARG A 117 -8.68 9.78 -0.05
CA ARG A 117 -9.62 10.41 0.90
C ARG A 117 -9.53 9.82 2.31
N ASN A 118 -8.51 9.00 2.56
CA ASN A 118 -8.32 8.27 3.82
C ASN A 118 -9.47 7.31 4.15
N GLN A 119 -10.04 6.69 3.12
CA GLN A 119 -11.15 5.74 3.20
C GLN A 119 -10.80 4.42 2.49
N GLY A 120 -11.66 3.42 2.64
CA GLY A 120 -11.52 2.15 1.93
C GLY A 120 -10.78 1.06 2.72
N GLU A 121 -10.70 -0.13 2.11
CA GLU A 121 -10.19 -1.34 2.76
C GLU A 121 -8.69 -1.25 3.11
N CYS A 122 -7.89 -0.57 2.29
CA CYS A 122 -6.46 -0.41 2.53
C CYS A 122 -6.18 0.37 3.81
N VAL A 123 -6.92 1.47 4.02
CA VAL A 123 -6.77 2.32 5.20
C VAL A 123 -7.26 1.58 6.44
N LYS A 124 -8.41 0.89 6.36
CA LYS A 124 -8.91 0.04 7.45
C LYS A 124 -7.89 -1.03 7.85
N LYS A 125 -7.21 -1.65 6.86
CA LYS A 125 -6.18 -2.66 7.11
C LYS A 125 -4.95 -2.07 7.81
N LYS A 126 -4.52 -0.87 7.42
CA LYS A 126 -3.46 -0.12 8.11
C LYS A 126 -3.84 0.18 9.55
N ASP A 127 -5.04 0.72 9.77
CA ASP A 127 -5.51 1.12 11.09
C ASP A 127 -5.69 -0.11 12.01
N ALA A 128 -6.22 -1.22 11.50
CA ALA A 128 -6.30 -2.49 12.21
C ALA A 128 -4.91 -2.99 12.66
N LEU A 129 -3.90 -2.91 11.77
CA LEU A 129 -2.53 -3.29 12.11
C LEU A 129 -1.94 -2.37 13.20
N HIS A 130 -2.17 -1.05 13.10
CA HIS A 130 -1.73 -0.09 14.13
C HIS A 130 -2.41 -0.34 15.47
N MET A 131 -3.70 -0.69 15.47
CA MET A 131 -4.44 -1.06 16.71
C MET A 131 -3.89 -2.34 17.33
N VAL A 132 -3.56 -3.36 16.55
CA VAL A 132 -2.90 -4.58 17.05
C VAL A 132 -1.53 -4.26 17.63
N ALA A 133 -0.75 -3.42 16.97
CA ALA A 133 0.56 -2.97 17.46
C ALA A 133 0.43 -2.20 18.78
N LEU A 134 -0.57 -1.33 18.91
CA LEU A 134 -0.84 -0.57 20.13
C LEU A 134 -1.22 -1.47 21.31
N LYS A 135 -2.10 -2.46 21.09
CA LYS A 135 -2.50 -3.44 22.11
C LYS A 135 -1.30 -4.27 22.63
N ASN A 136 -0.34 -4.54 21.76
CA ASN A 136 0.85 -5.34 22.07
C ASN A 136 2.08 -4.50 22.41
N ARG A 137 1.93 -3.20 22.68
CA ARG A 137 3.06 -2.28 22.95
C ARG A 137 3.94 -2.70 24.12
N SER A 138 3.38 -3.38 25.13
CA SER A 138 4.11 -3.90 26.29
C SER A 138 5.17 -4.94 25.92
N PHE A 139 5.03 -5.62 24.79
CA PHE A 139 5.99 -6.64 24.32
C PHE A 139 7.15 -6.06 23.49
N THR A 140 7.26 -4.73 23.36
CA THR A 140 8.34 -4.06 22.58
C THR A 140 9.74 -4.42 23.10
N HIS A 141 9.89 -4.72 24.38
CA HIS A 141 11.17 -5.14 24.99
C HIS A 141 11.64 -6.52 24.50
N PHE A 142 10.78 -7.32 23.88
CA PHE A 142 11.18 -8.57 23.22
C PHE A 142 11.77 -8.39 21.84
N ARG A 143 11.85 -7.15 21.36
CA ARG A 143 12.51 -6.77 20.11
C ARG A 143 14.03 -6.76 20.30
N TRP A 144 14.73 -7.59 19.54
CA TRP A 144 16.19 -7.74 19.63
C TRP A 144 16.79 -8.24 18.33
N PHE A 145 16.72 -7.46 17.35
CA PHE A 145 17.32 -7.65 16.05
C PHE A 145 17.73 -6.32 15.45
#